data_e1597fb2bec11e4a7947027977b70c6c
#
_entry.id   e1597fb2bec11e4a7947027977b70c6c
#
_cell.length_a   1.000
_cell.length_b   1.000
_cell.length_c   1.000
_cell.angle_alpha   90.00
_cell.angle_beta   90.00
_cell.angle_gamma   90.00
#
_symmetry.space_group_name_H-M   'P 1'
#
loop_
_entity.id
_entity.type
_entity.pdbx_description
1 polymer ?
#
loop_
_entity_poly.entity_id
_entity_poly.type
_entity_poly.pdbx_seq_one_letter_code
_entity_poly.pdbx_strand_id
1 'polypeptide(L)'
;VATTERLMNRLREAGMNPIACEGTGCYVDIGDGPFAAALRADIDALPIVEQTELPYSSTVPGVMHACGHDIHQTVMLGVALALHELNEKTPLGRSIRILFQPAEEQLPGGAVQMISQGLLKDVPRAFALHCDPKVDLGQIGTRIGAITSASDTVKIHLSGHGGHTSRPHLTEDLIYAMSQIAVQVPAVLTRRTDVRSGVLVAWGQVSAGVAPNAIPAEGYLAGTMRCLDVEVWRQAGNLLDEVIEQVAVPFGVDARVEHIRGVPPVVNTDLETTMLENAARAELGEDSIVLVEQSMGGEDFAWMLQEVPGSMFRLGTRAPGDPTYDLHQGDYAPSEQAIGIGVRVMAATALRAVRFELAKAAKAANPVRDEAR
;
A
#
# COMPACT_ATOMS: atom_id res chain seq x y z
N VAL A 1 -0.36 16.06 -12.02
CA VAL A 1 0.36 17.31 -12.32
C VAL A 1 -0.15 18.44 -11.43
N ALA A 2 -1.42 18.86 -11.51
CA ALA A 2 -1.95 19.99 -10.76
C ALA A 2 -1.78 19.89 -9.24
N THR A 3 -1.99 18.69 -8.66
CA THR A 3 -1.80 18.44 -7.22
C THR A 3 -0.34 18.67 -6.81
N THR A 4 0.62 18.13 -7.59
CA THR A 4 2.06 18.33 -7.36
C THR A 4 2.43 19.81 -7.38
N GLU A 5 1.96 20.54 -8.40
CA GLU A 5 2.22 21.99 -8.50
C GLU A 5 1.65 22.77 -7.33
N ARG A 6 0.43 22.45 -6.89
CA ARG A 6 -0.21 23.10 -5.73
C ARG A 6 0.60 22.85 -4.45
N LEU A 7 0.99 21.61 -4.20
CA LEU A 7 1.82 21.24 -3.05
C LEU A 7 3.16 21.96 -3.06
N MET A 8 3.88 21.93 -4.19
CA MET A 8 5.15 22.63 -4.33
C MET A 8 5.03 24.14 -4.11
N ASN A 9 3.96 24.75 -4.62
CA ASN A 9 3.73 26.21 -4.42
C ASN A 9 3.48 26.53 -2.95
N ARG A 10 2.64 25.72 -2.24
CA ARG A 10 2.39 25.92 -0.81
C ARG A 10 3.65 25.75 0.04
N LEU A 11 4.51 24.78 -0.30
CA LEU A 11 5.78 24.57 0.37
C LEU A 11 6.75 25.76 0.13
N ARG A 12 6.82 26.29 -1.12
CA ARG A 12 7.62 27.47 -1.45
C ARG A 12 7.14 28.74 -0.76
N GLU A 13 5.83 28.95 -0.71
CA GLU A 13 5.22 30.08 0.02
C GLU A 13 5.60 30.07 1.51
N ALA A 14 5.82 28.88 2.08
CA ALA A 14 6.30 28.73 3.45
C ALA A 14 7.83 28.80 3.60
N GLY A 15 8.58 29.12 2.53
CA GLY A 15 10.03 29.27 2.58
C GLY A 15 10.82 27.98 2.38
N MET A 16 10.17 26.85 2.07
CA MET A 16 10.83 25.57 1.81
C MET A 16 11.24 25.42 0.33
N ASN A 17 12.13 24.46 0.06
CA ASN A 17 12.64 24.15 -1.27
C ASN A 17 12.19 22.76 -1.75
N PRO A 18 10.93 22.56 -2.16
CA PRO A 18 10.47 21.29 -2.67
C PRO A 18 11.13 20.95 -4.01
N ILE A 19 11.44 19.69 -4.20
CA ILE A 19 12.06 19.15 -5.42
C ILE A 19 11.02 18.27 -6.11
N ALA A 20 10.82 18.51 -7.41
CA ALA A 20 9.94 17.69 -8.24
C ALA A 20 10.58 16.32 -8.49
N CYS A 21 9.78 15.26 -8.45
CA CYS A 21 10.18 13.94 -8.90
C CYS A 21 10.11 13.85 -10.43
N GLU A 22 10.81 12.88 -11.02
CA GLU A 22 10.60 12.53 -12.42
C GLU A 22 9.13 12.14 -12.64
N GLY A 23 8.50 12.70 -13.67
CA GLY A 23 7.07 12.52 -13.92
C GLY A 23 6.19 13.42 -13.06
N THR A 24 5.68 12.91 -11.95
CA THR A 24 4.82 13.65 -11.01
C THR A 24 5.20 13.32 -9.56
N GLY A 25 4.65 14.08 -8.60
CA GLY A 25 5.06 13.99 -7.21
C GLY A 25 6.21 14.94 -6.89
N CYS A 26 6.49 15.10 -5.61
CA CYS A 26 7.60 15.93 -5.12
C CYS A 26 8.02 15.49 -3.72
N TYR A 27 9.15 16.01 -3.29
CA TYR A 27 9.61 15.82 -1.92
C TYR A 27 10.23 17.11 -1.36
N VAL A 28 10.34 17.16 -0.05
CA VAL A 28 11.05 18.23 0.66
C VAL A 28 11.80 17.64 1.85
N ASP A 29 13.02 18.12 2.08
CA ASP A 29 13.83 17.79 3.23
C ASP A 29 13.77 18.93 4.24
N ILE A 30 13.57 18.61 5.50
CA ILE A 30 13.47 19.57 6.62
C ILE A 30 14.49 19.22 7.67
N GLY A 31 15.29 20.20 8.11
CA GLY A 31 16.41 20.04 9.01
C GLY A 31 17.72 19.77 8.29
N ASP A 32 18.78 19.63 9.06
CA ASP A 32 20.15 19.45 8.58
C ASP A 32 20.80 18.19 9.15
N GLY A 33 21.69 17.58 8.37
CA GLY A 33 22.46 16.39 8.76
C GLY A 33 21.81 15.08 8.27
N PRO A 34 22.24 13.93 8.83
CA PRO A 34 21.74 12.62 8.42
C PRO A 34 20.23 12.47 8.65
N PHE A 35 19.55 11.70 7.79
CA PHE A 35 18.11 11.47 7.93
C PHE A 35 17.76 10.73 9.22
N ALA A 36 16.60 11.08 9.79
CA ALA A 36 15.96 10.34 10.87
C ALA A 36 14.79 9.49 10.36
N ALA A 37 14.05 9.97 9.38
CA ALA A 37 12.95 9.24 8.74
C ALA A 37 12.56 9.84 7.39
N ALA A 38 11.83 9.06 6.58
CA ALA A 38 10.96 9.55 5.53
C ALA A 38 9.50 9.44 5.97
N LEU A 39 8.68 10.41 5.58
CA LEU A 39 7.22 10.42 5.76
C LEU A 39 6.57 10.45 4.39
N ARG A 40 5.60 9.59 4.13
CA ARG A 40 4.97 9.44 2.82
C ARG A 40 3.48 9.73 2.86
N ALA A 41 3.00 10.50 1.89
CA ALA A 41 1.60 10.55 1.49
C ALA A 41 1.48 10.31 -0.02
N ASP A 42 0.51 9.49 -0.41
CA ASP A 42 0.01 9.40 -1.77
C ASP A 42 -0.80 10.66 -2.14
N ILE A 43 -0.88 10.98 -3.45
CA ILE A 43 -1.51 12.22 -3.91
C ILE A 43 -2.41 12.04 -5.13
N ASP A 44 -2.59 10.84 -5.62
CA ASP A 44 -3.40 10.55 -6.80
C ASP A 44 -4.90 10.47 -6.47
N ALA A 45 -5.71 10.47 -7.52
CA ALA A 45 -7.17 10.41 -7.46
C ALA A 45 -7.67 9.30 -8.38
N LEU A 46 -8.90 8.86 -8.14
CA LEU A 46 -9.56 7.77 -8.84
C LEU A 46 -10.52 8.29 -9.91
N PRO A 47 -10.75 7.53 -11.00
CA PRO A 47 -11.72 7.85 -12.03
C PRO A 47 -13.15 7.53 -11.56
N ILE A 48 -13.59 8.19 -10.49
CA ILE A 48 -14.90 8.01 -9.85
C ILE A 48 -15.65 9.34 -9.88
N VAL A 49 -16.97 9.27 -10.13
CA VAL A 49 -17.85 10.44 -10.03
C VAL A 49 -18.17 10.69 -8.57
N GLU A 50 -17.77 11.84 -8.07
CA GLU A 50 -18.07 12.25 -6.70
C GLU A 50 -19.55 12.59 -6.52
N GLN A 51 -20.14 12.12 -5.42
CA GLN A 51 -21.55 12.23 -5.06
C GLN A 51 -21.76 12.85 -3.66
N THR A 52 -20.69 13.44 -3.07
CA THR A 52 -20.72 13.93 -1.68
C THR A 52 -21.47 15.25 -1.53
N GLU A 53 -21.62 16.04 -2.61
CA GLU A 53 -22.21 17.39 -2.60
C GLU A 53 -21.57 18.35 -1.57
N LEU A 54 -20.35 18.07 -1.13
CA LEU A 54 -19.60 18.91 -0.18
C LEU A 54 -19.13 20.21 -0.83
N PRO A 55 -18.97 21.30 -0.07
CA PRO A 55 -18.51 22.59 -0.63
C PRO A 55 -17.14 22.53 -1.31
N TYR A 56 -16.35 21.51 -1.03
CA TYR A 56 -15.02 21.24 -1.56
C TYR A 56 -14.96 20.01 -2.46
N SER A 57 -16.09 19.50 -2.92
CA SER A 57 -16.16 18.40 -3.88
C SER A 57 -15.31 18.66 -5.11
N SER A 58 -14.87 17.61 -5.78
CA SER A 58 -14.05 17.70 -6.99
C SER A 58 -14.72 18.58 -8.05
N THR A 59 -13.95 19.52 -8.60
CA THR A 59 -14.37 20.33 -9.75
C THR A 59 -14.02 19.70 -11.10
N VAL A 60 -13.37 18.51 -11.08
CA VAL A 60 -12.99 17.76 -12.28
C VAL A 60 -13.98 16.61 -12.47
N PRO A 61 -14.85 16.65 -13.50
CA PRO A 61 -15.85 15.61 -13.70
C PRO A 61 -15.20 14.23 -13.82
N GLY A 62 -15.76 13.25 -13.08
CA GLY A 62 -15.30 11.85 -13.10
C GLY A 62 -13.98 11.60 -12.40
N VAL A 63 -13.50 12.53 -11.56
CA VAL A 63 -12.28 12.35 -10.76
C VAL A 63 -12.57 12.70 -9.31
N MET A 64 -12.24 11.81 -8.38
CA MET A 64 -12.46 11.96 -6.95
C MET A 64 -11.31 11.36 -6.14
N HIS A 65 -10.98 11.95 -4.99
CA HIS A 65 -10.12 11.33 -3.97
C HIS A 65 -10.92 10.32 -3.11
N ALA A 66 -11.45 9.28 -3.75
CA ALA A 66 -12.31 8.28 -3.10
C ALA A 66 -11.56 7.29 -2.19
N CYS A 67 -10.23 7.45 -2.04
CA CYS A 67 -9.40 6.70 -1.08
C CYS A 67 -8.88 7.57 0.07
N GLY A 68 -9.19 8.90 0.07
CA GLY A 68 -8.77 9.83 1.12
C GLY A 68 -7.36 10.40 0.94
N HIS A 69 -6.76 10.29 -0.26
CA HIS A 69 -5.43 10.83 -0.52
C HIS A 69 -5.37 12.36 -0.43
N ASP A 70 -6.48 13.06 -0.53
CA ASP A 70 -6.59 14.50 -0.22
C ASP A 70 -6.36 14.78 1.29
N ILE A 71 -6.86 13.92 2.17
CA ILE A 71 -6.55 13.98 3.61
C ILE A 71 -5.06 13.66 3.82
N HIS A 72 -4.52 12.58 3.19
CA HIS A 72 -3.13 12.17 3.38
C HIS A 72 -2.15 13.28 2.99
N GLN A 73 -2.30 13.85 1.80
CA GLN A 73 -1.43 14.93 1.34
C GLN A 73 -1.58 16.22 2.18
N THR A 74 -2.80 16.50 2.67
CA THR A 74 -3.05 17.68 3.50
C THR A 74 -2.43 17.51 4.89
N VAL A 75 -2.55 16.33 5.48
CA VAL A 75 -1.84 15.97 6.72
C VAL A 75 -0.35 16.17 6.54
N MET A 76 0.22 15.61 5.47
CA MET A 76 1.66 15.63 5.25
C MET A 76 2.18 17.05 4.93
N LEU A 77 1.37 17.88 4.24
CA LEU A 77 1.65 19.30 4.08
C LEU A 77 1.66 20.02 5.44
N GLY A 78 0.66 19.74 6.29
CA GLY A 78 0.61 20.29 7.65
C GLY A 78 1.83 19.89 8.50
N VAL A 79 2.27 18.64 8.39
CA VAL A 79 3.49 18.15 9.04
C VAL A 79 4.73 18.90 8.52
N ALA A 80 4.84 19.10 7.20
CA ALA A 80 5.94 19.86 6.61
C ALA A 80 6.02 21.29 7.17
N LEU A 81 4.88 21.97 7.20
CA LEU A 81 4.79 23.34 7.74
C LEU A 81 5.18 23.40 9.22
N ALA A 82 4.66 22.48 10.03
CA ALA A 82 4.94 22.44 11.47
C ALA A 82 6.41 22.13 11.79
N LEU A 83 6.99 21.14 11.11
CA LEU A 83 8.40 20.78 11.30
C LEU A 83 9.34 21.87 10.78
N HIS A 84 9.01 22.52 9.69
CA HIS A 84 9.79 23.64 9.15
C HIS A 84 9.80 24.83 10.14
N GLU A 85 8.63 25.25 10.61
CA GLU A 85 8.53 26.32 11.62
C GLU A 85 9.28 25.97 12.91
N LEU A 86 9.21 24.72 13.34
CA LEU A 86 9.96 24.25 14.51
C LEU A 86 11.48 24.30 14.27
N ASN A 87 11.93 23.84 13.09
CA ASN A 87 13.36 23.82 12.75
C ASN A 87 13.96 25.22 12.63
N GLU A 88 13.21 26.21 12.14
CA GLU A 88 13.60 27.62 12.12
C GLU A 88 13.82 28.19 13.53
N LYS A 89 13.02 27.76 14.50
CA LYS A 89 13.14 28.20 15.91
C LYS A 89 14.17 27.39 16.69
N THR A 90 14.25 26.11 16.41
CA THR A 90 15.11 25.14 17.13
C THR A 90 15.55 24.06 16.17
N PRO A 91 16.81 24.08 15.71
CA PRO A 91 17.32 23.10 14.76
C PRO A 91 17.08 21.66 15.23
N LEU A 92 16.53 20.82 14.35
CA LEU A 92 16.23 19.42 14.64
C LEU A 92 17.48 18.58 14.84
N GLY A 93 18.61 18.97 14.22
CA GLY A 93 19.89 18.24 14.26
C GLY A 93 19.86 16.93 13.45
N ARG A 94 18.78 16.67 12.76
CA ARG A 94 18.53 15.55 11.81
C ARG A 94 17.58 16.01 10.73
N SER A 95 17.65 15.37 9.56
CA SER A 95 16.74 15.65 8.46
C SER A 95 15.55 14.71 8.47
N ILE A 96 14.38 15.24 8.10
CA ILE A 96 13.16 14.50 7.78
C ILE A 96 12.85 14.71 6.30
N ARG A 97 12.71 13.65 5.53
CA ARG A 97 12.24 13.70 4.15
C ARG A 97 10.73 13.50 4.11
N ILE A 98 10.02 14.41 3.45
CA ILE A 98 8.58 14.27 3.20
C ILE A 98 8.37 13.99 1.72
N LEU A 99 7.69 12.89 1.43
CA LEU A 99 7.41 12.37 0.09
C LEU A 99 5.93 12.56 -0.24
N PHE A 100 5.64 13.27 -1.32
CA PHE A 100 4.31 13.36 -1.92
C PHE A 100 4.29 12.48 -3.16
N GLN A 101 3.83 11.25 -2.98
CA GLN A 101 3.96 10.15 -3.95
C GLN A 101 2.76 10.12 -4.91
N PRO A 102 2.98 10.08 -6.22
CA PRO A 102 1.92 9.86 -7.21
C PRO A 102 1.62 8.37 -7.41
N ALA A 103 0.51 8.09 -8.12
CA ALA A 103 0.21 6.80 -8.73
C ALA A 103 0.23 5.59 -7.78
N GLU A 104 -0.34 5.73 -6.58
CA GLU A 104 -0.53 4.61 -5.64
C GLU A 104 -1.55 3.59 -6.21
N GLU A 105 -2.61 4.09 -6.82
CA GLU A 105 -3.71 3.29 -7.38
C GLU A 105 -3.39 2.60 -8.72
N GLN A 106 -2.15 2.73 -9.19
CA GLN A 106 -1.69 2.15 -10.46
C GLN A 106 -0.48 1.25 -10.25
N LEU A 107 -0.50 0.04 -10.79
CA LEU A 107 0.65 -0.87 -10.72
C LEU A 107 1.72 -0.50 -11.75
N PRO A 108 3.00 -0.61 -11.42
CA PRO A 108 3.60 -1.11 -10.16
C PRO A 108 3.67 -0.08 -9.02
N GLY A 109 3.10 1.12 -9.19
CA GLY A 109 3.03 2.17 -8.20
C GLY A 109 4.13 3.23 -8.28
N GLY A 110 3.83 4.44 -7.79
CA GLY A 110 4.77 5.54 -7.73
C GLY A 110 5.89 5.36 -6.71
N ALA A 111 5.69 4.47 -5.71
CA ALA A 111 6.73 4.14 -4.75
C ALA A 111 7.99 3.57 -5.41
N VAL A 112 7.83 2.66 -6.38
CA VAL A 112 8.96 2.08 -7.14
C VAL A 112 9.73 3.16 -7.90
N GLN A 113 9.02 4.13 -8.49
CA GLN A 113 9.64 5.25 -9.17
C GLN A 113 10.45 6.13 -8.20
N MET A 114 9.91 6.44 -7.03
CA MET A 114 10.62 7.22 -6.00
C MET A 114 11.85 6.50 -5.46
N ILE A 115 11.76 5.19 -5.24
CA ILE A 115 12.89 4.34 -4.82
C ILE A 115 14.00 4.37 -5.89
N SER A 116 13.65 4.21 -7.17
CA SER A 116 14.61 4.23 -8.28
C SER A 116 15.34 5.57 -8.42
N GLN A 117 14.71 6.68 -8.02
CA GLN A 117 15.32 8.01 -7.92
C GLN A 117 16.19 8.19 -6.67
N GLY A 118 16.32 7.17 -5.83
CA GLY A 118 17.16 7.19 -4.64
C GLY A 118 16.57 7.95 -3.46
N LEU A 119 15.26 8.16 -3.41
CA LEU A 119 14.65 8.98 -2.36
C LEU A 119 14.62 8.31 -0.98
N LEU A 120 14.93 7.02 -0.89
CA LEU A 120 15.14 6.32 0.40
C LEU A 120 16.63 6.09 0.74
N LYS A 121 17.55 6.60 -0.11
CA LYS A 121 18.98 6.47 0.18
C LYS A 121 19.34 7.18 1.49
N ASP A 122 20.06 6.46 2.37
CA ASP A 122 20.48 6.93 3.69
C ASP A 122 19.34 7.27 4.67
N VAL A 123 18.10 6.92 4.33
CA VAL A 123 16.94 7.05 5.22
C VAL A 123 16.84 5.79 6.10
N PRO A 124 16.84 5.91 7.44
CA PRO A 124 16.87 4.72 8.32
C PRO A 124 15.49 4.09 8.53
N ARG A 125 14.40 4.78 8.24
CA ARG A 125 13.01 4.29 8.39
C ARG A 125 12.00 5.15 7.65
N ALA A 126 10.81 4.57 7.37
CA ALA A 126 9.73 5.28 6.72
C ALA A 126 8.41 5.15 7.48
N PHE A 127 7.57 6.20 7.41
CA PHE A 127 6.23 6.20 7.97
C PHE A 127 5.21 6.68 6.95
N ALA A 128 4.01 6.10 7.00
CA ALA A 128 2.86 6.52 6.21
C ALA A 128 1.58 6.48 7.04
N LEU A 129 0.53 7.09 6.53
CA LEU A 129 -0.82 6.97 7.07
C LEU A 129 -1.78 6.62 5.93
N HIS A 130 -2.90 6.01 6.29
CA HIS A 130 -4.03 5.79 5.39
C HIS A 130 -5.34 6.03 6.13
N CYS A 131 -6.28 6.73 5.51
CA CYS A 131 -7.61 6.93 6.04
C CYS A 131 -8.34 5.59 6.25
N ASP A 132 -9.05 5.46 7.36
CA ASP A 132 -9.88 4.28 7.60
C ASP A 132 -11.27 4.71 8.11
N PRO A 133 -12.33 4.55 7.26
CA PRO A 133 -13.69 4.90 7.65
C PRO A 133 -14.31 3.94 8.68
N LYS A 134 -13.63 2.86 9.05
CA LYS A 134 -14.06 1.93 10.11
C LYS A 134 -13.51 2.30 11.49
N VAL A 135 -12.48 3.15 11.51
CA VAL A 135 -11.86 3.66 12.74
C VAL A 135 -12.48 5.02 13.09
N ASP A 136 -12.81 5.20 14.37
CA ASP A 136 -13.44 6.42 14.83
C ASP A 136 -12.46 7.61 14.85
N LEU A 137 -12.99 8.79 14.61
CA LEU A 137 -12.24 10.04 14.68
C LEU A 137 -11.58 10.19 16.07
N GLY A 138 -10.29 10.51 16.09
CA GLY A 138 -9.50 10.56 17.32
C GLY A 138 -8.80 9.26 17.67
N GLN A 139 -9.07 8.17 16.94
CA GLN A 139 -8.37 6.89 17.09
C GLN A 139 -7.36 6.67 15.96
N ILE A 140 -6.31 5.95 16.29
CA ILE A 140 -5.23 5.54 15.40
C ILE A 140 -5.19 4.01 15.40
N GLY A 141 -5.46 3.43 14.24
CA GLY A 141 -5.40 2.00 14.04
C GLY A 141 -3.99 1.53 13.73
N THR A 142 -3.47 0.58 14.51
CA THR A 142 -2.13 0.00 14.32
C THR A 142 -2.17 -1.52 14.29
N ARG A 143 -1.13 -2.10 13.70
CA ARG A 143 -0.86 -3.54 13.73
C ARG A 143 0.61 -3.77 13.42
N ILE A 144 1.33 -4.47 14.30
CA ILE A 144 2.67 -4.99 14.04
C ILE A 144 2.54 -6.18 13.07
N GLY A 145 3.46 -6.30 12.13
CA GLY A 145 3.40 -7.28 11.05
C GLY A 145 2.55 -6.81 9.86
N ALA A 146 2.01 -7.74 9.07
CA ALA A 146 1.24 -7.39 7.88
C ALA A 146 -0.05 -6.65 8.22
N ILE A 147 -0.20 -5.42 7.72
CA ILE A 147 -1.42 -4.62 7.83
C ILE A 147 -2.22 -4.60 6.52
N THR A 148 -1.56 -4.81 5.37
CA THR A 148 -2.19 -5.06 4.07
C THR A 148 -1.69 -6.37 3.47
N SER A 149 -2.37 -6.89 2.45
CA SER A 149 -1.90 -8.04 1.69
C SER A 149 -1.06 -7.61 0.48
N ALA A 150 -0.25 -8.55 -0.01
CA ALA A 150 0.24 -8.50 -1.39
C ALA A 150 -0.94 -8.57 -2.38
N SER A 151 -0.74 -8.03 -3.58
CA SER A 151 -1.76 -8.03 -4.63
C SER A 151 -1.11 -8.23 -5.99
N ASP A 152 -1.22 -9.45 -6.53
CA ASP A 152 -0.74 -9.79 -7.86
C ASP A 152 -1.91 -10.11 -8.80
N THR A 153 -1.69 -9.94 -10.11
CA THR A 153 -2.63 -10.39 -11.15
C THR A 153 -2.11 -11.68 -11.78
N VAL A 154 -3.00 -12.66 -11.92
CA VAL A 154 -2.71 -13.94 -12.55
C VAL A 154 -3.61 -14.10 -13.77
N LYS A 155 -3.02 -14.37 -14.94
CA LYS A 155 -3.74 -14.67 -16.17
C LYS A 155 -3.25 -16.00 -16.72
N ILE A 156 -4.17 -16.85 -17.14
CA ILE A 156 -3.86 -18.17 -17.71
C ILE A 156 -4.51 -18.23 -19.09
N HIS A 157 -3.67 -18.35 -20.10
CA HIS A 157 -4.11 -18.64 -21.46
C HIS A 157 -4.00 -20.15 -21.69
N LEU A 158 -5.12 -20.75 -22.05
CA LEU A 158 -5.21 -22.18 -22.32
C LEU A 158 -5.38 -22.38 -23.81
N SER A 159 -4.69 -23.36 -24.38
CA SER A 159 -4.87 -23.77 -25.75
C SER A 159 -4.83 -25.30 -25.88
N GLY A 160 -5.56 -25.82 -26.89
CA GLY A 160 -5.66 -27.23 -27.14
C GLY A 160 -6.37 -27.54 -28.46
N HIS A 161 -6.42 -28.80 -28.82
CA HIS A 161 -7.14 -29.25 -30.01
C HIS A 161 -8.64 -29.38 -29.69
N GLY A 162 -9.40 -28.41 -30.14
CA GLY A 162 -10.86 -28.41 -30.03
C GLY A 162 -11.57 -29.41 -30.96
N GLY A 163 -12.89 -29.53 -30.85
CA GLY A 163 -13.66 -30.42 -31.72
C GLY A 163 -15.09 -30.66 -31.27
N HIS A 164 -15.73 -31.70 -31.84
CA HIS A 164 -17.11 -31.99 -31.56
C HIS A 164 -17.28 -32.68 -30.20
N THR A 165 -18.19 -32.18 -29.35
CA THR A 165 -18.42 -32.67 -27.99
C THR A 165 -18.85 -34.15 -27.91
N SER A 166 -19.33 -34.77 -29.01
CA SER A 166 -19.65 -36.20 -29.06
C SER A 166 -18.40 -37.13 -29.16
N ARG A 167 -17.23 -36.52 -29.39
CA ARG A 167 -15.95 -37.27 -29.56
C ARG A 167 -14.83 -36.65 -28.73
N PRO A 168 -14.99 -36.47 -27.40
CA PRO A 168 -14.02 -35.81 -26.55
C PRO A 168 -12.64 -36.50 -26.54
N HIS A 169 -12.57 -37.80 -26.81
CA HIS A 169 -11.34 -38.61 -26.89
C HIS A 169 -10.44 -38.24 -28.11
N LEU A 170 -10.93 -37.43 -29.03
CA LEU A 170 -10.18 -36.86 -30.18
C LEU A 170 -9.83 -35.40 -30.00
N THR A 171 -10.04 -34.84 -28.81
CA THR A 171 -9.81 -33.44 -28.47
C THR A 171 -9.09 -33.34 -27.12
N GLU A 172 -8.57 -32.18 -26.84
CA GLU A 172 -8.17 -31.76 -25.48
C GLU A 172 -9.36 -30.95 -24.90
N ASP A 173 -10.03 -31.54 -23.89
CA ASP A 173 -11.24 -30.91 -23.31
C ASP A 173 -10.88 -29.68 -22.48
N LEU A 174 -10.69 -28.57 -23.17
CA LEU A 174 -10.19 -27.32 -22.63
C LEU A 174 -11.11 -26.75 -21.54
N ILE A 175 -12.45 -26.83 -21.70
CA ILE A 175 -13.38 -26.33 -20.69
C ILE A 175 -13.28 -27.16 -19.40
N TYR A 176 -13.14 -28.47 -19.53
CA TYR A 176 -12.97 -29.33 -18.37
C TYR A 176 -11.64 -29.06 -17.67
N ALA A 177 -10.54 -28.94 -18.43
CA ALA A 177 -9.21 -28.59 -17.92
C ALA A 177 -9.23 -27.24 -17.17
N MET A 178 -9.84 -26.22 -17.77
CA MET A 178 -9.97 -24.88 -17.16
C MET A 178 -10.79 -24.92 -15.87
N SER A 179 -11.85 -25.74 -15.82
CA SER A 179 -12.64 -25.94 -14.60
C SER A 179 -11.82 -26.58 -13.49
N GLN A 180 -10.96 -27.55 -13.82
CA GLN A 180 -10.06 -28.19 -12.87
C GLN A 180 -9.00 -27.22 -12.35
N ILE A 181 -8.40 -26.38 -13.22
CA ILE A 181 -7.47 -25.33 -12.83
C ILE A 181 -8.16 -24.37 -11.86
N ALA A 182 -9.36 -23.92 -12.20
CA ALA A 182 -10.10 -22.95 -11.36
C ALA A 182 -10.37 -23.49 -9.94
N VAL A 183 -10.64 -24.77 -9.80
CA VAL A 183 -10.94 -25.43 -8.51
C VAL A 183 -9.67 -25.89 -7.79
N GLN A 184 -8.73 -26.52 -8.48
CA GLN A 184 -7.60 -27.19 -7.83
C GLN A 184 -6.48 -26.23 -7.48
N VAL A 185 -6.19 -25.21 -8.30
CA VAL A 185 -5.08 -24.28 -8.05
C VAL A 185 -5.22 -23.58 -6.69
N PRO A 186 -6.34 -22.93 -6.35
CA PRO A 186 -6.52 -22.35 -5.01
C PRO A 186 -6.41 -23.40 -3.90
N ALA A 187 -6.98 -24.58 -4.11
CA ALA A 187 -6.98 -25.66 -3.12
C ALA A 187 -5.59 -26.24 -2.86
N VAL A 188 -4.76 -26.40 -3.88
CA VAL A 188 -3.38 -26.93 -3.76
C VAL A 188 -2.48 -25.88 -3.11
N LEU A 189 -2.55 -24.61 -3.55
CA LEU A 189 -1.73 -23.54 -3.00
C LEU A 189 -1.91 -23.40 -1.48
N THR A 190 -3.15 -23.44 -0.97
CA THR A 190 -3.41 -23.38 0.48
C THR A 190 -2.88 -24.56 1.27
N ARG A 191 -2.48 -25.66 0.62
CA ARG A 191 -1.89 -26.85 1.25
C ARG A 191 -0.38 -26.93 1.09
N ARG A 192 0.17 -26.15 0.18
CA ARG A 192 1.62 -26.08 -0.09
C ARG A 192 2.27 -24.82 0.52
N THR A 193 1.48 -23.93 1.11
CA THR A 193 1.93 -22.76 1.85
C THR A 193 1.48 -22.83 3.31
N ASP A 194 2.15 -22.11 4.20
CA ASP A 194 1.69 -21.97 5.58
C ASP A 194 0.32 -21.25 5.58
N VAL A 195 -0.68 -21.86 6.18
CA VAL A 195 -2.05 -21.27 6.26
C VAL A 195 -2.08 -19.89 6.89
N ARG A 196 -1.11 -19.54 7.74
CA ARG A 196 -0.97 -18.22 8.35
C ARG A 196 -0.52 -17.15 7.36
N SER A 197 0.08 -17.54 6.23
CA SER A 197 0.48 -16.62 5.17
C SER A 197 -0.71 -16.02 4.41
N GLY A 198 -1.91 -16.59 4.58
CA GLY A 198 -3.14 -16.08 3.97
C GLY A 198 -3.13 -16.08 2.45
N VAL A 199 -2.46 -17.07 1.81
CA VAL A 199 -2.47 -17.15 0.34
C VAL A 199 -3.87 -17.43 -0.16
N LEU A 200 -4.37 -16.54 -1.03
CA LEU A 200 -5.66 -16.64 -1.69
C LEU A 200 -5.48 -16.38 -3.19
N VAL A 201 -6.05 -17.26 -4.02
CA VAL A 201 -6.28 -16.98 -5.44
C VAL A 201 -7.78 -16.90 -5.67
N ALA A 202 -8.24 -15.77 -6.22
CA ALA A 202 -9.64 -15.53 -6.57
C ALA A 202 -9.75 -15.22 -8.07
N TRP A 203 -10.56 -16.00 -8.78
CA TRP A 203 -10.79 -15.81 -10.20
C TRP A 203 -11.92 -14.80 -10.43
N GLY A 204 -11.64 -13.78 -11.22
CA GLY A 204 -12.60 -12.75 -11.57
C GLY A 204 -13.09 -12.81 -13.02
N GLN A 205 -12.39 -13.56 -13.88
CA GLN A 205 -12.72 -13.68 -15.29
C GLN A 205 -12.49 -15.10 -15.79
N VAL A 206 -13.45 -15.61 -16.56
CA VAL A 206 -13.40 -16.90 -17.28
C VAL A 206 -14.03 -16.71 -18.66
N SER A 207 -13.38 -17.21 -19.70
CA SER A 207 -13.89 -17.13 -21.06
C SER A 207 -13.40 -18.31 -21.90
N ALA A 208 -14.33 -19.11 -22.47
CA ALA A 208 -14.04 -20.16 -23.42
C ALA A 208 -15.32 -20.55 -24.18
N GLY A 209 -15.13 -20.90 -25.46
CA GLY A 209 -16.21 -21.44 -26.31
C GLY A 209 -17.35 -20.49 -26.64
N VAL A 210 -18.08 -20.82 -27.72
CA VAL A 210 -19.21 -20.04 -28.22
C VAL A 210 -20.41 -20.90 -28.61
N ALA A 211 -20.22 -22.24 -28.65
CA ALA A 211 -21.27 -23.17 -29.06
C ALA A 211 -21.32 -24.40 -28.14
N PRO A 212 -22.51 -24.89 -27.74
CA PRO A 212 -22.64 -25.97 -26.75
C PRO A 212 -22.19 -27.35 -27.27
N ASN A 213 -22.06 -27.53 -28.58
CA ASN A 213 -21.65 -28.77 -29.20
C ASN A 213 -20.21 -28.77 -29.76
N ALA A 214 -19.41 -27.76 -29.41
CA ALA A 214 -18.02 -27.63 -29.81
C ALA A 214 -17.10 -27.37 -28.63
N ILE A 215 -16.09 -28.22 -28.43
CA ILE A 215 -14.99 -27.98 -27.49
C ILE A 215 -14.08 -26.90 -28.11
N PRO A 216 -13.84 -25.78 -27.42
CA PRO A 216 -13.00 -24.69 -27.93
C PRO A 216 -11.52 -25.07 -27.96
N ALA A 217 -10.78 -24.41 -28.87
CA ALA A 217 -9.31 -24.54 -28.96
C ALA A 217 -8.57 -23.56 -28.05
N GLU A 218 -9.24 -22.52 -27.54
CA GLU A 218 -8.63 -21.48 -26.70
C GLU A 218 -9.56 -21.12 -25.55
N GLY A 219 -8.95 -20.73 -24.43
CA GLY A 219 -9.65 -20.28 -23.23
C GLY A 219 -8.77 -19.35 -22.38
N TYR A 220 -9.41 -18.60 -21.52
CA TYR A 220 -8.77 -17.60 -20.69
C TYR A 220 -9.37 -17.58 -19.29
N LEU A 221 -8.49 -17.56 -18.27
CA LEU A 221 -8.83 -17.45 -16.87
C LEU A 221 -7.95 -16.35 -16.26
N ALA A 222 -8.54 -15.41 -15.55
CA ALA A 222 -7.78 -14.38 -14.85
C ALA A 222 -8.35 -14.10 -13.47
N GLY A 223 -7.45 -13.73 -12.57
CA GLY A 223 -7.78 -13.42 -11.19
C GLY A 223 -6.67 -12.70 -10.46
N THR A 224 -6.81 -12.62 -9.14
CA THR A 224 -5.83 -12.01 -8.26
C THR A 224 -5.29 -13.03 -7.27
N MET A 225 -4.01 -12.89 -6.92
CA MET A 225 -3.39 -13.60 -5.83
C MET A 225 -3.10 -12.62 -4.69
N ARG A 226 -3.46 -12.99 -3.47
CA ARG A 226 -3.25 -12.24 -2.24
C ARG A 226 -2.40 -13.04 -1.28
N CYS A 227 -1.56 -12.37 -0.48
CA CYS A 227 -0.70 -13.00 0.51
C CYS A 227 -0.32 -11.99 1.60
N LEU A 228 -0.26 -12.44 2.86
CA LEU A 228 0.12 -11.61 4.01
C LEU A 228 1.59 -11.78 4.43
N ASP A 229 2.29 -12.73 3.83
CA ASP A 229 3.70 -13.06 4.13
C ASP A 229 4.59 -12.75 2.93
N VAL A 230 5.61 -11.93 3.14
CA VAL A 230 6.54 -11.48 2.08
C VAL A 230 7.34 -12.64 1.49
N GLU A 231 7.83 -13.55 2.32
CA GLU A 231 8.67 -14.67 1.84
C GLU A 231 7.84 -15.67 1.03
N VAL A 232 6.64 -15.97 1.49
CA VAL A 232 5.69 -16.80 0.75
C VAL A 232 5.28 -16.13 -0.55
N TRP A 233 5.01 -14.82 -0.52
CA TRP A 233 4.69 -14.05 -1.72
C TRP A 233 5.82 -14.09 -2.77
N ARG A 234 7.08 -13.96 -2.34
CA ARG A 234 8.23 -14.04 -3.26
C ARG A 234 8.31 -15.38 -4.00
N GLN A 235 7.92 -16.46 -3.34
CA GLN A 235 7.95 -17.82 -3.88
C GLN A 235 6.66 -18.25 -4.57
N ALA A 236 5.55 -17.59 -4.26
CA ALA A 236 4.20 -18.01 -4.68
C ALA A 236 4.02 -18.03 -6.21
N GLY A 237 4.71 -17.15 -6.95
CA GLY A 237 4.66 -17.17 -8.41
C GLY A 237 5.16 -18.47 -9.02
N ASN A 238 6.35 -18.92 -8.61
CA ASN A 238 6.92 -20.19 -9.11
C ASN A 238 6.05 -21.39 -8.70
N LEU A 239 5.51 -21.37 -7.48
CA LEU A 239 4.60 -22.40 -7.00
C LEU A 239 3.29 -22.41 -7.79
N LEU A 240 2.77 -21.23 -8.13
CA LEU A 240 1.57 -21.09 -8.93
C LEU A 240 1.75 -21.70 -10.32
N ASP A 241 2.86 -21.36 -11.00
CA ASP A 241 3.20 -21.89 -12.32
C ASP A 241 3.30 -23.44 -12.29
N GLU A 242 4.02 -23.98 -11.30
CA GLU A 242 4.15 -25.43 -11.10
C GLU A 242 2.78 -26.11 -10.91
N VAL A 243 1.93 -25.54 -10.07
CA VAL A 243 0.62 -26.14 -9.77
C VAL A 243 -0.31 -26.09 -10.99
N ILE A 244 -0.29 -24.99 -11.74
CA ILE A 244 -1.10 -24.86 -12.97
C ILE A 244 -0.67 -25.90 -13.99
N GLU A 245 0.63 -26.04 -14.23
CA GLU A 245 1.18 -27.05 -15.15
C GLU A 245 0.77 -28.48 -14.73
N GLN A 246 0.95 -28.82 -13.45
CA GLN A 246 0.59 -30.14 -12.92
C GLN A 246 -0.90 -30.47 -13.07
N VAL A 247 -1.77 -29.46 -12.95
CA VAL A 247 -3.22 -29.63 -13.13
C VAL A 247 -3.60 -29.73 -14.61
N ALA A 248 -2.90 -29.01 -15.50
CA ALA A 248 -3.18 -29.00 -16.93
C ALA A 248 -2.74 -30.28 -17.67
N VAL A 249 -1.58 -30.82 -17.31
CA VAL A 249 -0.94 -31.98 -17.96
C VAL A 249 -1.87 -33.19 -18.20
N PRO A 250 -2.71 -33.66 -17.24
CA PRO A 250 -3.60 -34.79 -17.47
C PRO A 250 -4.63 -34.61 -18.58
N PHE A 251 -4.90 -33.37 -18.98
CA PHE A 251 -5.90 -33.01 -20.00
C PHE A 251 -5.27 -32.71 -21.37
N GLY A 252 -3.94 -32.70 -21.47
CA GLY A 252 -3.21 -32.45 -22.71
C GLY A 252 -3.24 -31.00 -23.18
N VAL A 253 -3.84 -30.08 -22.43
CA VAL A 253 -3.92 -28.65 -22.80
C VAL A 253 -2.61 -27.92 -22.47
N ASP A 254 -2.22 -26.97 -23.32
CA ASP A 254 -1.16 -26.04 -23.01
C ASP A 254 -1.72 -24.91 -22.10
N ALA A 255 -1.00 -24.61 -21.02
CA ALA A 255 -1.33 -23.54 -20.11
C ALA A 255 -0.19 -22.53 -20.01
N ARG A 256 -0.37 -21.34 -20.57
CA ARG A 256 0.61 -20.24 -20.45
C ARG A 256 0.17 -19.29 -19.35
N VAL A 257 0.99 -19.19 -18.31
CA VAL A 257 0.75 -18.32 -17.18
C VAL A 257 1.43 -16.97 -17.42
N GLU A 258 0.71 -15.89 -17.18
CA GLU A 258 1.21 -14.53 -17.06
C GLU A 258 0.97 -14.07 -15.62
N HIS A 259 2.01 -14.15 -14.79
CA HIS A 259 1.99 -13.67 -13.43
C HIS A 259 2.52 -12.23 -13.37
N ILE A 260 1.64 -11.27 -13.20
CA ILE A 260 1.97 -9.85 -13.09
C ILE A 260 2.10 -9.53 -11.63
N ARG A 261 3.34 -9.34 -11.19
CA ARG A 261 3.61 -8.88 -9.83
C ARG A 261 3.09 -7.47 -9.63
N GLY A 262 2.29 -7.29 -8.59
CA GLY A 262 1.80 -6.01 -8.13
C GLY A 262 2.59 -5.46 -6.96
N VAL A 263 2.03 -5.45 -5.76
CA VAL A 263 2.68 -4.91 -4.56
C VAL A 263 2.87 -6.00 -3.50
N PRO A 264 3.96 -5.97 -2.70
CA PRO A 264 4.11 -6.83 -1.53
C PRO A 264 3.12 -6.46 -0.41
N PRO A 265 3.01 -7.22 0.68
CA PRO A 265 2.26 -6.79 1.86
C PRO A 265 2.99 -5.64 2.55
N VAL A 266 2.25 -4.67 3.11
CA VAL A 266 2.80 -3.69 4.05
C VAL A 266 3.04 -4.40 5.37
N VAL A 267 4.31 -4.54 5.75
CA VAL A 267 4.71 -5.21 7.00
C VAL A 267 5.30 -4.20 7.96
N ASN A 268 4.50 -3.79 8.93
CA ASN A 268 4.92 -2.85 9.97
C ASN A 268 5.93 -3.49 10.92
N THR A 269 7.05 -2.83 11.15
CA THR A 269 8.09 -3.28 12.09
C THR A 269 7.74 -2.86 13.53
N ASP A 270 8.18 -3.62 14.50
CA ASP A 270 7.86 -3.43 15.93
C ASP A 270 8.34 -2.06 16.44
N LEU A 271 9.62 -1.73 16.21
CA LEU A 271 10.20 -0.48 16.71
C LEU A 271 9.47 0.75 16.15
N GLU A 272 9.23 0.80 14.86
CA GLU A 272 8.60 1.93 14.18
C GLU A 272 7.12 2.05 14.56
N THR A 273 6.41 0.92 14.70
CA THR A 273 5.04 0.91 15.18
C THR A 273 4.96 1.40 16.63
N THR A 274 5.87 0.94 17.48
CA THR A 274 5.95 1.42 18.87
C THR A 274 6.26 2.92 18.96
N MET A 275 7.13 3.45 18.09
CA MET A 275 7.41 4.90 18.03
C MET A 275 6.14 5.69 17.70
N LEU A 276 5.39 5.23 16.72
CA LEU A 276 4.15 5.82 16.24
C LEU A 276 3.05 5.76 17.33
N GLU A 277 2.84 4.60 17.94
CA GLU A 277 1.87 4.43 19.02
C GLU A 277 2.18 5.34 20.22
N ASN A 278 3.44 5.42 20.61
CA ASN A 278 3.86 6.31 21.68
C ASN A 278 3.69 7.80 21.32
N ALA A 279 3.79 8.15 20.02
CA ALA A 279 3.47 9.51 19.56
C ALA A 279 1.97 9.77 19.66
N ALA A 280 1.14 8.84 19.18
CA ALA A 280 -0.30 8.96 19.21
C ALA A 280 -0.84 9.04 20.65
N ARG A 281 -0.39 8.17 21.57
CA ARG A 281 -0.77 8.23 22.99
C ARG A 281 -0.40 9.56 23.64
N ALA A 282 0.77 10.10 23.35
CA ALA A 282 1.20 11.39 23.89
C ALA A 282 0.35 12.56 23.38
N GLU A 283 -0.14 12.49 22.16
CA GLU A 283 -0.90 13.55 21.50
C GLU A 283 -2.42 13.46 21.74
N LEU A 284 -2.95 12.25 21.84
CA LEU A 284 -4.39 12.00 21.83
C LEU A 284 -4.89 11.31 23.11
N GLY A 285 -3.99 10.78 23.94
CA GLY A 285 -4.32 10.02 25.15
C GLY A 285 -4.13 8.50 24.98
N GLU A 286 -4.12 7.78 26.09
CA GLU A 286 -3.80 6.34 26.15
C GLU A 286 -4.78 5.47 25.36
N ASP A 287 -6.05 5.84 25.29
CA ASP A 287 -7.12 5.09 24.63
C ASP A 287 -7.20 5.36 23.12
N SER A 288 -6.25 6.12 22.55
CA SER A 288 -6.26 6.50 21.15
C SER A 288 -5.84 5.39 20.20
N ILE A 289 -5.19 4.32 20.68
CA ILE A 289 -4.70 3.22 19.86
C ILE A 289 -5.74 2.09 19.81
N VAL A 290 -6.06 1.66 18.60
CA VAL A 290 -6.91 0.49 18.35
C VAL A 290 -6.19 -0.50 17.44
N LEU A 291 -6.35 -1.80 17.74
CA LEU A 291 -5.87 -2.85 16.86
C LEU A 291 -6.82 -2.97 15.64
N VAL A 292 -6.31 -2.78 14.45
CA VAL A 292 -7.10 -2.92 13.23
C VAL A 292 -6.97 -4.31 12.61
N GLU A 293 -8.01 -4.70 11.85
CA GLU A 293 -7.96 -5.89 11.02
C GLU A 293 -6.99 -5.70 9.85
N GLN A 294 -6.48 -6.80 9.32
CA GLN A 294 -5.66 -6.81 8.12
C GLN A 294 -6.53 -6.49 6.90
N SER A 295 -6.11 -5.52 6.09
CA SER A 295 -6.74 -5.27 4.80
C SER A 295 -6.24 -6.27 3.77
N MET A 296 -7.14 -6.84 2.96
CA MET A 296 -6.74 -7.63 1.79
C MET A 296 -6.50 -6.76 0.55
N GLY A 297 -6.58 -5.43 0.66
CA GLY A 297 -6.15 -4.47 -0.37
C GLY A 297 -4.61 -4.43 -0.52
N GLY A 298 -4.14 -4.02 -1.69
CA GLY A 298 -2.74 -3.69 -1.94
C GLY A 298 -2.44 -2.26 -1.50
N GLU A 299 -1.18 -1.94 -1.28
CA GLU A 299 -0.67 -0.60 -0.95
C GLU A 299 0.82 -0.53 -1.33
N ASP A 300 1.19 0.40 -2.20
CA ASP A 300 2.54 0.44 -2.78
C ASP A 300 3.61 1.00 -1.83
N PHE A 301 3.24 1.63 -0.70
CA PHE A 301 4.15 1.94 0.40
C PHE A 301 4.92 0.69 0.87
N ALA A 302 4.34 -0.48 0.65
CA ALA A 302 4.98 -1.76 0.90
C ALA A 302 6.35 -1.90 0.21
N TRP A 303 6.54 -1.32 -0.98
CA TRP A 303 7.84 -1.31 -1.65
C TRP A 303 8.88 -0.52 -0.89
N MET A 304 8.49 0.61 -0.27
CA MET A 304 9.41 1.38 0.59
C MET A 304 9.83 0.57 1.82
N LEU A 305 8.92 -0.27 2.35
CA LEU A 305 9.23 -1.15 3.49
C LEU A 305 10.06 -2.39 3.11
N GLN A 306 10.29 -2.66 1.83
CA GLN A 306 11.32 -3.63 1.40
C GLN A 306 12.74 -3.03 1.48
N GLU A 307 12.88 -1.70 1.43
CA GLU A 307 14.15 -0.98 1.48
C GLU A 307 14.54 -0.56 2.90
N VAL A 308 13.57 -0.12 3.70
CA VAL A 308 13.79 0.38 5.06
C VAL A 308 12.69 -0.10 6.02
N PRO A 309 12.99 -0.31 7.31
CA PRO A 309 11.95 -0.58 8.30
C PRO A 309 10.97 0.60 8.39
N GLY A 310 9.73 0.32 8.76
CA GLY A 310 8.74 1.39 8.87
C GLY A 310 7.40 0.92 9.41
N SER A 311 6.47 1.86 9.44
CA SER A 311 5.10 1.59 9.88
C SER A 311 4.10 2.51 9.18
N MET A 312 2.98 1.92 8.78
CA MET A 312 1.80 2.64 8.33
C MET A 312 0.69 2.47 9.38
N PHE A 313 0.01 3.55 9.70
CA PHE A 313 -1.16 3.52 10.56
C PHE A 313 -2.45 3.84 9.82
N ARG A 314 -3.57 3.42 10.36
CA ARG A 314 -4.91 3.80 9.93
C ARG A 314 -5.38 5.01 10.71
N LEU A 315 -5.64 6.09 10.00
CA LEU A 315 -6.19 7.34 10.56
C LEU A 315 -7.71 7.23 10.62
N GLY A 316 -8.28 7.29 11.82
CA GLY A 316 -9.72 7.28 12.00
C GLY A 316 -10.37 8.52 11.39
N THR A 317 -11.32 8.29 10.48
CA THR A 317 -12.03 9.35 9.76
C THR A 317 -13.53 9.35 9.99
N ARG A 318 -14.09 8.39 10.74
CA ARG A 318 -15.51 8.30 11.04
C ARG A 318 -15.86 9.22 12.21
N ALA A 319 -16.58 10.32 11.92
CA ALA A 319 -17.08 11.18 13.01
C ALA A 319 -18.28 10.53 13.73
N PRO A 320 -18.53 10.89 14.98
CA PRO A 320 -19.69 10.38 15.72
C PRO A 320 -21.01 10.65 15.00
N GLY A 321 -21.76 9.59 14.72
CA GLY A 321 -23.03 9.66 14.00
C GLY A 321 -22.94 9.49 12.50
N ASP A 322 -21.74 9.49 11.93
CA ASP A 322 -21.56 9.23 10.50
C ASP A 322 -21.77 7.75 10.16
N PRO A 323 -22.24 7.44 8.94
CA PRO A 323 -22.22 6.08 8.43
C PRO A 323 -20.79 5.57 8.30
N THR A 324 -20.62 4.25 8.29
CA THR A 324 -19.35 3.64 7.89
C THR A 324 -19.30 3.61 6.38
N TYR A 325 -18.50 4.49 5.79
CA TYR A 325 -18.26 4.51 4.35
C TYR A 325 -17.37 3.34 3.93
N ASP A 326 -17.38 3.03 2.64
CA ASP A 326 -16.33 2.22 2.00
C ASP A 326 -15.44 3.11 1.13
N LEU A 327 -14.17 2.72 1.02
CA LEU A 327 -13.24 3.35 0.08
C LEU A 327 -13.66 3.05 -1.37
N HIS A 328 -13.23 3.90 -2.31
CA HIS A 328 -13.54 3.78 -3.75
C HIS A 328 -15.04 3.89 -4.06
N GLN A 329 -15.80 4.56 -3.21
CA GLN A 329 -17.22 4.90 -3.44
C GLN A 329 -17.38 6.41 -3.65
N GLY A 330 -18.33 6.78 -4.51
CA GLY A 330 -18.57 8.20 -4.85
C GLY A 330 -19.14 9.04 -3.69
N ASP A 331 -19.68 8.41 -2.67
CA ASP A 331 -20.23 9.04 -1.47
C ASP A 331 -19.24 9.06 -0.28
N TYR A 332 -18.00 8.60 -0.48
CA TYR A 332 -17.00 8.62 0.57
C TYR A 332 -16.68 10.05 1.03
N ALA A 333 -17.03 10.38 2.27
CA ALA A 333 -16.87 11.70 2.87
C ALA A 333 -16.15 11.60 4.23
N PRO A 334 -14.81 11.53 4.26
CA PRO A 334 -14.03 11.48 5.48
C PRO A 334 -14.15 12.78 6.27
N SER A 335 -14.15 12.72 7.59
CA SER A 335 -14.17 13.92 8.44
C SER A 335 -12.88 14.72 8.28
N GLU A 336 -12.98 16.02 7.91
CA GLU A 336 -11.84 16.94 7.82
C GLU A 336 -11.11 17.12 9.16
N GLN A 337 -11.77 16.86 10.29
CA GLN A 337 -11.15 16.93 11.61
C GLN A 337 -10.00 15.90 11.77
N ALA A 338 -9.99 14.83 10.97
CA ALA A 338 -8.91 13.87 10.91
C ALA A 338 -7.57 14.50 10.47
N ILE A 339 -7.59 15.58 9.67
CA ILE A 339 -6.39 16.28 9.21
C ILE A 339 -5.56 16.75 10.41
N GLY A 340 -6.16 17.50 11.32
CA GLY A 340 -5.44 18.02 12.49
C GLY A 340 -4.91 16.92 13.42
N ILE A 341 -5.63 15.80 13.54
CA ILE A 341 -5.21 14.62 14.29
C ILE A 341 -4.01 13.97 13.62
N GLY A 342 -4.10 13.72 12.31
CA GLY A 342 -3.00 13.15 11.52
C GLY A 342 -1.72 13.99 11.56
N VAL A 343 -1.84 15.32 11.45
CA VAL A 343 -0.69 16.26 11.56
C VAL A 343 0.01 16.08 12.90
N ARG A 344 -0.73 16.11 14.02
CA ARG A 344 -0.15 16.01 15.36
C ARG A 344 0.57 14.67 15.55
N VAL A 345 -0.07 13.56 15.20
CA VAL A 345 0.50 12.22 15.37
C VAL A 345 1.74 12.02 14.50
N MET A 346 1.67 12.40 13.21
CA MET A 346 2.78 12.19 12.29
C MET A 346 3.97 13.11 12.60
N ALA A 347 3.73 14.39 12.96
CA ALA A 347 4.79 15.29 13.40
C ALA A 347 5.47 14.79 14.69
N ALA A 348 4.69 14.34 15.67
CA ALA A 348 5.23 13.74 16.89
C ALA A 348 6.02 12.46 16.62
N THR A 349 5.59 11.63 15.66
CA THR A 349 6.31 10.42 15.22
C THR A 349 7.67 10.80 14.60
N ALA A 350 7.69 11.81 13.72
CA ALA A 350 8.93 12.32 13.14
C ALA A 350 9.91 12.83 14.20
N LEU A 351 9.44 13.59 15.19
CA LEU A 351 10.26 14.10 16.29
C LEU A 351 10.79 12.98 17.20
N ARG A 352 10.02 11.89 17.39
CA ARG A 352 10.51 10.70 18.09
C ARG A 352 11.62 10.01 17.31
N ALA A 353 11.48 9.88 15.99
CA ALA A 353 12.53 9.34 15.12
C ALA A 353 13.82 10.20 15.19
N VAL A 354 13.68 11.53 15.16
CA VAL A 354 14.82 12.46 15.35
C VAL A 354 15.52 12.21 16.69
N ARG A 355 14.77 12.19 17.79
CA ARG A 355 15.33 11.96 19.14
C ARG A 355 16.01 10.59 19.25
N PHE A 356 15.43 9.57 18.65
CA PHE A 356 16.02 8.23 18.63
C PHE A 356 17.37 8.22 17.90
N GLU A 357 17.47 8.82 16.72
CA GLU A 357 18.72 8.87 15.96
C GLU A 357 19.79 9.76 16.62
N LEU A 358 19.40 10.84 17.29
CA LEU A 358 20.32 11.65 18.09
C LEU A 358 20.89 10.87 19.28
N ALA A 359 20.03 10.14 20.00
CA ALA A 359 20.44 9.32 21.14
C ALA A 359 21.36 8.15 20.69
N LYS A 360 21.06 7.51 19.55
CA LYS A 360 21.89 6.47 18.95
C LYS A 360 23.27 7.00 18.58
N ALA A 361 23.36 8.18 17.97
CA ALA A 361 24.63 8.82 17.62
C ALA A 361 25.44 9.21 18.86
N ALA A 362 24.82 9.73 19.91
CA ALA A 362 25.47 10.07 21.17
C ALA A 362 26.06 8.84 21.87
N LYS A 363 25.36 7.70 21.85
CA LYS A 363 25.91 6.43 22.39
C LYS A 363 27.08 5.92 21.57
N ALA A 364 27.02 5.99 20.25
CA ALA A 364 28.09 5.59 19.37
C ALA A 364 29.37 6.44 19.56
N ALA A 365 29.21 7.73 19.88
CA ALA A 365 30.31 8.65 20.17
C ALA A 365 30.96 8.45 21.57
N ASN A 366 30.27 7.75 22.50
CA ASN A 366 30.74 7.52 23.87
C ASN A 366 30.59 6.04 24.32
N PRO A 367 31.32 5.09 23.75
CA PRO A 367 31.15 3.65 24.01
C PRO A 367 31.58 3.17 25.41
N VAL A 368 32.32 4.00 26.20
CA VAL A 368 33.03 3.56 27.42
C VAL A 368 32.17 3.57 28.71
N ARG A 369 30.89 3.95 28.66
CA ARG A 369 30.07 4.08 29.89
C ARG A 369 29.15 2.89 30.26
N ASP A 370 29.00 1.88 29.40
CA ASP A 370 28.06 0.77 29.65
C ASP A 370 28.71 -0.54 30.15
N GLU A 371 30.06 -0.62 30.27
CA GLU A 371 30.72 -1.82 30.84
C GLU A 371 30.91 -1.78 32.37
N ALA A 372 30.40 -0.77 33.05
CA ALA A 372 30.55 -0.58 34.49
C ALA A 372 29.23 -0.59 35.28
N ARG A 373 28.27 -1.48 34.88
CA ARG A 373 27.11 -1.79 35.77
C ARG A 373 26.77 -3.26 35.73
#